data_e1173afbaa6dae182a80bc356bb27f56
#
_entry.id   e1173afbaa6dae182a80bc356bb27f56
#
_cell.length_a   1.000
_cell.length_b   1.000
_cell.length_c   1.000
_cell.angle_alpha   90.00
_cell.angle_beta   90.00
_cell.angle_gamma   90.00
#
_symmetry.space_group_name_H-M   'P 1'
#
loop_
_entity.id
_entity.type
_entity.pdbx_description
1 polymer ?
#
loop_
_entity_poly.entity_id
_entity_poly.type
_entity_poly.pdbx_seq_one_letter_code
_entity_poly.pdbx_strand_id
1 'polypeptide(L)'
;MEVKATGDFMREAAKRHGFSDITKFLVEYVSTHPEVDREVDAEQKRFGENHDHFVLDAHLGFHFVPDSFKICLTCSFEEAGRRIFEAKRQTEDATTVEEAVITSRKRRETMRTNFLELYQVDIDDFEQFDLVLDTTEMSPEEVFAKLTKAIDSIETV
;
A
#
# COMPACT_ATOMS: atom_id res chain seq x y z
N MET A 1 6.69 -18.05 3.63
CA MET A 1 5.67 -16.96 3.74
C MET A 1 5.53 -16.32 2.38
N GLU A 2 4.32 -16.24 1.85
CA GLU A 2 4.03 -15.59 0.55
C GLU A 2 3.99 -14.07 0.74
N VAL A 3 4.48 -13.32 -0.25
CA VAL A 3 4.42 -11.85 -0.26
C VAL A 3 3.62 -11.43 -1.49
N LYS A 4 2.58 -10.64 -1.29
CA LYS A 4 1.71 -10.12 -2.34
C LYS A 4 1.52 -8.62 -2.15
N ALA A 5 1.57 -7.84 -3.22
CA ALA A 5 1.28 -6.41 -3.19
C ALA A 5 0.02 -6.09 -3.97
N THR A 6 -0.67 -4.98 -3.64
CA THR A 6 -1.82 -4.50 -4.44
C THR A 6 -1.48 -4.36 -5.92
N GLY A 7 -0.25 -3.94 -6.24
CA GLY A 7 0.23 -3.87 -7.62
C GLY A 7 0.31 -5.23 -8.34
N ASP A 8 0.42 -6.35 -7.63
CA ASP A 8 0.40 -7.68 -8.24
C ASP A 8 -1.01 -8.03 -8.70
N PHE A 9 -2.02 -7.80 -7.87
CA PHE A 9 -3.42 -7.98 -8.25
C PHE A 9 -3.80 -7.10 -9.45
N MET A 10 -3.33 -5.85 -9.47
CA MET A 10 -3.56 -4.95 -10.60
C MET A 10 -2.91 -5.45 -11.89
N ARG A 11 -1.70 -6.01 -11.82
CA ARG A 11 -1.03 -6.64 -12.98
C ARG A 11 -1.76 -7.89 -13.47
N GLU A 12 -2.31 -8.66 -12.55
CA GLU A 12 -3.13 -9.84 -12.87
C GLU A 12 -4.45 -9.43 -13.53
N ALA A 13 -5.11 -8.39 -13.02
CA ALA A 13 -6.29 -7.79 -13.64
C ALA A 13 -5.98 -7.31 -15.07
N ALA A 14 -4.86 -6.59 -15.27
CA ALA A 14 -4.44 -6.16 -16.60
C ALA A 14 -4.34 -7.30 -17.59
N LYS A 15 -3.71 -8.42 -17.20
CA LYS A 15 -3.59 -9.62 -18.04
C LYS A 15 -4.96 -10.23 -18.37
N ARG A 16 -5.89 -10.30 -17.41
CA ARG A 16 -7.26 -10.81 -17.65
C ARG A 16 -8.03 -9.95 -18.63
N HIS A 17 -7.84 -8.64 -18.56
CA HIS A 17 -8.42 -7.68 -19.52
C HIS A 17 -7.65 -7.56 -20.83
N GLY A 18 -6.63 -8.40 -21.07
CA GLY A 18 -5.90 -8.47 -22.35
C GLY A 18 -4.78 -7.45 -22.51
N PHE A 19 -4.37 -6.77 -21.44
CA PHE A 19 -3.27 -5.81 -21.44
C PHE A 19 -1.95 -6.46 -21.03
N SER A 20 -0.91 -6.27 -21.84
CA SER A 20 0.47 -6.65 -21.51
C SER A 20 1.25 -5.52 -20.83
N ASP A 21 0.77 -4.28 -20.94
CA ASP A 21 1.37 -3.07 -20.38
C ASP A 21 0.46 -2.49 -19.29
N ILE A 22 0.99 -2.46 -18.06
CA ILE A 22 0.24 -1.98 -16.88
C ILE A 22 -0.06 -0.48 -16.98
N THR A 23 0.81 0.32 -17.59
CA THR A 23 0.60 1.76 -17.73
C THR A 23 -0.56 2.04 -18.67
N LYS A 24 -0.61 1.34 -19.82
CA LYS A 24 -1.75 1.43 -20.73
C LYS A 24 -3.05 0.97 -20.07
N PHE A 25 -3.00 -0.12 -19.33
CA PHE A 25 -4.17 -0.61 -18.59
C PHE A 25 -4.71 0.46 -17.64
N LEU A 26 -3.85 1.06 -16.81
CA LEU A 26 -4.25 2.08 -15.86
C LEU A 26 -4.79 3.35 -16.53
N VAL A 27 -4.13 3.84 -17.57
CA VAL A 27 -4.47 5.11 -18.21
C VAL A 27 -5.65 4.97 -19.18
N GLU A 28 -5.68 3.92 -20.00
CA GLU A 28 -6.65 3.78 -21.08
C GLU A 28 -7.92 3.01 -20.65
N TYR A 29 -7.81 2.12 -19.66
CA TYR A 29 -8.91 1.25 -19.25
C TYR A 29 -9.44 1.57 -17.87
N VAL A 30 -8.63 1.47 -16.82
CA VAL A 30 -9.07 1.67 -15.42
C VAL A 30 -9.66 3.06 -15.18
N SER A 31 -9.11 4.10 -15.82
CA SER A 31 -9.63 5.48 -15.73
C SER A 31 -11.10 5.63 -16.14
N THR A 32 -11.60 4.70 -16.97
CA THR A 32 -12.98 4.68 -17.48
C THR A 32 -13.81 3.50 -16.97
N HIS A 33 -13.18 2.59 -16.19
CA HIS A 33 -13.79 1.36 -15.68
C HIS A 33 -13.54 1.22 -14.16
N PRO A 34 -14.27 1.99 -13.34
CA PRO A 34 -14.08 2.00 -11.88
C PRO A 34 -14.41 0.67 -11.21
N GLU A 35 -15.07 -0.26 -11.93
CA GLU A 35 -15.32 -1.64 -11.47
C GLU A 35 -14.03 -2.45 -11.34
N VAL A 36 -12.95 -2.08 -12.03
CA VAL A 36 -11.65 -2.77 -11.92
C VAL A 36 -11.04 -2.61 -10.52
N ASP A 37 -11.17 -1.44 -9.93
CA ASP A 37 -10.70 -1.23 -8.56
C ASP A 37 -11.43 -2.15 -7.59
N ARG A 38 -12.76 -2.28 -7.74
CA ARG A 38 -13.57 -3.21 -6.93
C ARG A 38 -13.22 -4.68 -7.17
N GLU A 39 -12.87 -5.03 -8.41
CA GLU A 39 -12.38 -6.37 -8.75
C GLU A 39 -11.09 -6.68 -8.00
N VAL A 40 -10.12 -5.77 -8.02
CA VAL A 40 -8.83 -5.89 -7.33
C VAL A 40 -9.03 -5.97 -5.82
N ASP A 41 -9.92 -5.15 -5.26
CA ASP A 41 -10.24 -5.16 -3.84
C ASP A 41 -10.89 -6.48 -3.40
N ALA A 42 -11.82 -7.00 -4.21
CA ALA A 42 -12.43 -8.30 -3.96
C ALA A 42 -11.41 -9.45 -4.04
N GLU A 43 -10.36 -9.31 -4.86
CA GLU A 43 -9.28 -10.29 -4.93
C GLU A 43 -8.35 -10.23 -3.72
N GLN A 44 -8.05 -9.06 -3.20
CA GLN A 44 -7.30 -8.91 -1.95
C GLN A 44 -8.04 -9.60 -0.79
N LYS A 45 -9.36 -9.40 -0.69
CA LYS A 45 -10.19 -10.07 0.29
C LYS A 45 -10.16 -11.61 0.13
N ARG A 46 -10.40 -12.11 -1.09
CA ARG A 46 -10.35 -13.55 -1.37
C ARG A 46 -8.98 -14.15 -1.11
N PHE A 47 -7.92 -13.39 -1.36
CA PHE A 47 -6.56 -13.84 -1.04
C PHE A 47 -6.40 -14.05 0.46
N GLY A 48 -6.80 -13.09 1.29
CA GLY A 48 -6.77 -13.23 2.74
C GLY A 48 -7.63 -14.39 3.29
N GLU A 49 -8.80 -14.63 2.68
CA GLU A 49 -9.69 -15.73 3.07
C GLU A 49 -9.15 -17.14 2.73
N ASN A 50 -8.25 -17.25 1.75
CA ASN A 50 -7.79 -18.53 1.21
C ASN A 50 -6.31 -18.84 1.47
N HIS A 51 -5.58 -17.94 2.12
CA HIS A 51 -4.16 -18.12 2.39
C HIS A 51 -3.85 -17.86 3.85
N ASP A 52 -2.92 -18.66 4.38
CA ASP A 52 -2.30 -18.46 5.69
C ASP A 52 -0.83 -18.09 5.51
N HIS A 53 -0.22 -17.46 6.51
CA HIS A 53 1.21 -17.12 6.54
C HIS A 53 1.70 -16.30 5.34
N PHE A 54 1.05 -15.15 5.09
CA PHE A 54 1.42 -14.22 4.03
C PHE A 54 1.71 -12.82 4.55
N VAL A 55 2.34 -12.00 3.71
CA VAL A 55 2.43 -10.55 3.86
C VAL A 55 1.68 -9.89 2.71
N LEU A 56 0.73 -9.02 3.05
CA LEU A 56 0.01 -8.20 2.08
C LEU A 56 0.48 -6.74 2.18
N ASP A 57 1.21 -6.27 1.15
CA ASP A 57 1.60 -4.86 1.00
C ASP A 57 0.47 -4.09 0.28
N ALA A 58 -0.37 -3.43 1.07
CA ALA A 58 -1.57 -2.76 0.57
C ALA A 58 -1.97 -1.57 1.43
N HIS A 59 -2.54 -0.54 0.80
CA HIS A 59 -3.05 0.64 1.52
C HIS A 59 -4.28 0.32 2.37
N LEU A 60 -5.15 -0.58 1.92
CA LEU A 60 -6.37 -1.01 2.60
C LEU A 60 -6.35 -2.49 2.99
N GLY A 61 -5.19 -3.13 3.03
CA GLY A 61 -5.05 -4.53 3.42
C GLY A 61 -5.71 -4.81 4.78
N PHE A 62 -5.54 -3.92 5.73
CA PHE A 62 -6.14 -4.01 7.07
C PHE A 62 -7.69 -4.02 7.07
N HIS A 63 -8.31 -3.40 6.06
CA HIS A 63 -9.76 -3.38 5.88
C HIS A 63 -10.26 -4.65 5.17
N PHE A 64 -9.55 -5.12 4.14
CA PHE A 64 -9.96 -6.29 3.37
C PHE A 64 -9.61 -7.62 4.05
N VAL A 65 -8.63 -7.62 4.95
CA VAL A 65 -8.21 -8.79 5.73
C VAL A 65 -8.25 -8.45 7.22
N PRO A 66 -9.45 -8.34 7.80
CA PRO A 66 -9.65 -7.82 9.17
C PRO A 66 -9.03 -8.69 10.26
N ASP A 67 -8.84 -9.98 10.01
CA ASP A 67 -8.28 -10.93 10.98
C ASP A 67 -6.74 -11.03 10.90
N SER A 68 -6.09 -10.19 10.05
CA SER A 68 -4.63 -10.11 9.98
C SER A 68 -4.02 -9.30 11.12
N PHE A 69 -2.74 -9.52 11.41
CA PHE A 69 -1.94 -8.58 12.20
C PHE A 69 -1.60 -7.34 11.37
N LYS A 70 -2.15 -6.22 11.77
CA LYS A 70 -2.17 -4.98 10.99
C LYS A 70 -1.01 -4.08 11.38
N ILE A 71 -0.11 -3.84 10.43
CA ILE A 71 1.06 -2.98 10.62
C ILE A 71 0.91 -1.72 9.79
N CYS A 72 1.06 -0.56 10.41
CA CYS A 72 1.17 0.73 9.72
C CYS A 72 2.60 1.26 9.85
N LEU A 73 3.25 1.48 8.71
CA LEU A 73 4.53 2.19 8.67
C LEU A 73 4.26 3.65 8.32
N THR A 74 4.68 4.55 9.18
CA THR A 74 4.58 5.99 8.96
C THR A 74 5.96 6.59 8.66
N CYS A 75 5.96 7.78 8.05
CA CYS A 75 7.16 8.54 7.76
C CYS A 75 6.77 10.01 7.61
N SER A 76 7.63 10.94 8.01
CA SER A 76 7.41 12.36 7.71
C SER A 76 7.36 12.60 6.20
N PHE A 77 6.61 13.60 5.76
CA PHE A 77 6.50 13.89 4.33
C PHE A 77 7.84 14.35 3.73
N GLU A 78 8.66 15.03 4.52
CA GLU A 78 10.00 15.49 4.16
C GLU A 78 10.91 14.30 3.87
N GLU A 79 10.94 13.33 4.78
CA GLU A 79 11.74 12.12 4.61
C GLU A 79 11.17 11.21 3.50
N ALA A 80 9.85 11.09 3.39
CA ALA A 80 9.20 10.35 2.30
C ALA A 80 9.57 10.95 0.94
N GLY A 81 9.52 12.29 0.78
CA GLY A 81 9.91 12.98 -0.43
C GLY A 81 11.37 12.76 -0.77
N ARG A 82 12.28 12.82 0.24
CA ARG A 82 13.70 12.51 0.06
C ARG A 82 13.91 11.07 -0.45
N ARG A 83 13.29 10.08 0.20
CA ARG A 83 13.40 8.66 -0.19
C ARG A 83 12.87 8.40 -1.60
N ILE A 84 11.73 9.01 -1.95
CA ILE A 84 11.13 8.91 -3.29
C ILE A 84 12.09 9.50 -4.34
N PHE A 85 12.60 10.70 -4.11
CA PHE A 85 13.52 11.36 -5.01
C PHE A 85 14.83 10.59 -5.20
N GLU A 86 15.42 10.07 -4.11
CA GLU A 86 16.66 9.27 -4.16
C GLU A 86 16.45 7.91 -4.85
N ALA A 87 15.28 7.29 -4.68
CA ALA A 87 14.96 6.02 -5.33
C ALA A 87 14.83 6.12 -6.86
N LYS A 88 14.79 7.33 -7.43
CA LYS A 88 14.68 7.61 -8.88
C LYS A 88 13.65 6.71 -9.58
N ARG A 89 12.48 6.53 -8.94
CA ARG A 89 11.42 5.70 -9.51
C ARG A 89 10.96 6.31 -10.82
N GLN A 90 10.98 5.55 -11.90
CA GLN A 90 10.59 5.98 -13.25
C GLN A 90 9.14 6.47 -13.38
N THR A 91 8.34 6.27 -12.34
CA THR A 91 6.92 6.68 -12.29
C THR A 91 6.69 8.02 -11.60
N GLU A 92 7.75 8.72 -11.18
CA GLU A 92 7.63 9.98 -10.46
C GLU A 92 8.42 11.08 -11.17
N ASP A 93 7.69 12.07 -11.71
CA ASP A 93 8.24 13.18 -12.49
C ASP A 93 8.86 14.30 -11.62
N ALA A 94 9.02 14.07 -10.31
CA ALA A 94 9.59 15.06 -9.40
C ALA A 94 11.07 15.34 -9.75
N THR A 95 11.37 16.59 -10.04
CA THR A 95 12.73 17.05 -10.38
C THR A 95 13.50 17.56 -9.16
N THR A 96 12.81 17.77 -8.04
CA THR A 96 13.39 18.18 -6.76
C THR A 96 12.76 17.41 -5.59
N VAL A 97 13.42 17.42 -4.43
CA VAL A 97 12.90 16.84 -3.20
C VAL A 97 11.61 17.55 -2.78
N GLU A 98 11.56 18.87 -2.90
CA GLU A 98 10.39 19.68 -2.55
C GLU A 98 9.17 19.31 -3.39
N GLU A 99 9.35 19.08 -4.69
CA GLU A 99 8.28 18.58 -5.57
C GLU A 99 7.80 17.17 -5.15
N ALA A 100 8.72 16.28 -4.79
CA ALA A 100 8.39 14.96 -4.30
C ALA A 100 7.57 15.01 -3.00
N VAL A 101 7.93 15.92 -2.07
CA VAL A 101 7.19 16.17 -0.82
C VAL A 101 5.75 16.64 -1.11
N ILE A 102 5.60 17.66 -1.97
CA ILE A 102 4.30 18.21 -2.34
C ILE A 102 3.42 17.13 -3.00
N THR A 103 3.99 16.38 -3.93
CA THR A 103 3.28 15.30 -4.64
C THR A 103 2.86 14.18 -3.70
N SER A 104 3.72 13.76 -2.77
CA SER A 104 3.41 12.74 -1.76
C SER A 104 2.28 13.18 -0.84
N ARG A 105 2.30 14.41 -0.38
CA ARG A 105 1.26 15.00 0.48
C ARG A 105 -0.08 15.01 -0.24
N LYS A 106 -0.12 15.52 -1.47
CA LYS A 106 -1.32 15.57 -2.30
C LYS A 106 -1.88 14.16 -2.58
N ARG A 107 -0.98 13.20 -2.91
CA ARG A 107 -1.37 11.81 -3.16
C ARG A 107 -2.03 11.18 -1.93
N ARG A 108 -1.45 11.36 -0.74
CA ARG A 108 -2.05 10.84 0.50
C ARG A 108 -3.41 11.45 0.79
N GLU A 109 -3.55 12.76 0.61
CA GLU A 109 -4.81 13.48 0.83
C GLU A 109 -5.90 13.01 -0.14
N THR A 110 -5.58 12.86 -1.42
CA THR A 110 -6.50 12.29 -2.42
C THR A 110 -6.89 10.86 -2.07
N MET A 111 -5.93 10.03 -1.68
CA MET A 111 -6.17 8.63 -1.30
C MET A 111 -7.07 8.54 -0.06
N ARG A 112 -6.82 9.36 0.97
CA ARG A 112 -7.66 9.43 2.17
C ARG A 112 -9.09 9.80 1.83
N THR A 113 -9.30 10.85 1.00
CA THR A 113 -10.63 11.28 0.55
C THR A 113 -11.34 10.15 -0.19
N ASN A 114 -10.70 9.51 -1.15
CA ASN A 114 -11.27 8.41 -1.92
C ASN A 114 -11.67 7.22 -1.02
N PHE A 115 -10.85 6.85 -0.05
CA PHE A 115 -11.16 5.74 0.84
C PHE A 115 -12.27 6.04 1.84
N LEU A 116 -12.34 7.29 2.31
CA LEU A 116 -13.49 7.76 3.10
C LEU A 116 -14.79 7.70 2.31
N GLU A 117 -14.78 8.13 1.05
CA GLU A 117 -15.97 8.11 0.18
C GLU A 117 -16.40 6.70 -0.19
N LEU A 118 -15.46 5.83 -0.58
CA LEU A 118 -15.77 4.50 -1.10
C LEU A 118 -16.06 3.47 0.00
N TYR A 119 -15.31 3.52 1.10
CA TYR A 119 -15.30 2.47 2.13
C TYR A 119 -15.63 2.99 3.53
N GLN A 120 -15.74 4.32 3.72
CA GLN A 120 -15.88 4.97 5.03
C GLN A 120 -14.70 4.64 5.97
N VAL A 121 -13.52 4.46 5.39
CA VAL A 121 -12.28 4.14 6.10
C VAL A 121 -11.36 5.35 6.09
N ASP A 122 -10.97 5.82 7.26
CA ASP A 122 -9.94 6.83 7.42
C ASP A 122 -8.58 6.15 7.61
N ILE A 123 -7.68 6.31 6.64
CA ILE A 123 -6.32 5.75 6.71
C ILE A 123 -5.42 6.48 7.72
N ASP A 124 -5.87 7.59 8.29
CA ASP A 124 -5.18 8.33 9.36
C ASP A 124 -5.73 7.97 10.76
N ASP A 125 -6.70 7.08 10.85
CA ASP A 125 -7.11 6.46 12.10
C ASP A 125 -6.17 5.30 12.45
N PHE A 126 -5.19 5.59 13.29
CA PHE A 126 -4.17 4.61 13.69
C PHE A 126 -4.65 3.61 14.75
N GLU A 127 -5.82 3.80 15.36
CA GLU A 127 -6.39 2.84 16.32
C GLU A 127 -6.79 1.51 15.65
N GLN A 128 -6.88 1.49 14.31
CA GLN A 128 -7.18 0.31 13.53
C GLN A 128 -6.00 -0.67 13.36
N PHE A 129 -4.80 -0.28 13.78
CA PHE A 129 -3.58 -1.05 13.58
C PHE A 129 -3.06 -1.64 14.90
N ASP A 130 -2.56 -2.88 14.83
CA ASP A 130 -1.95 -3.57 15.97
C ASP A 130 -0.54 -3.03 16.24
N LEU A 131 0.15 -2.54 15.20
CA LEU A 131 1.46 -1.91 15.30
C LEU A 131 1.52 -0.68 14.39
N VAL A 132 1.85 0.47 14.98
CA VAL A 132 2.21 1.69 14.24
C VAL A 132 3.68 1.98 14.47
N LEU A 133 4.48 2.05 13.39
CA LEU A 133 5.91 2.28 13.46
C LEU A 133 6.29 3.51 12.63
N ASP A 134 6.76 4.56 13.31
CA ASP A 134 7.38 5.70 12.64
C ASP A 134 8.79 5.32 12.18
N THR A 135 9.00 5.38 10.87
CA THR A 135 10.26 5.01 10.22
C THR A 135 11.09 6.21 9.78
N THR A 136 10.72 7.43 10.18
CA THR A 136 11.36 8.67 9.73
C THR A 136 12.88 8.64 9.90
N GLU A 137 13.34 8.24 11.10
CA GLU A 137 14.78 8.21 11.44
C GLU A 137 15.38 6.80 11.39
N MET A 138 14.67 5.83 10.76
CA MET A 138 15.09 4.44 10.78
C MET A 138 15.67 3.98 9.44
N SER A 139 16.72 3.17 9.50
CA SER A 139 17.21 2.41 8.36
C SER A 139 16.26 1.25 8.02
N PRO A 140 16.30 0.71 6.77
CA PRO A 140 15.54 -0.47 6.41
C PRO A 140 15.81 -1.68 7.32
N GLU A 141 17.06 -1.85 7.77
CA GLU A 141 17.48 -2.93 8.66
C GLU A 141 16.86 -2.79 10.06
N GLU A 142 16.78 -1.57 10.59
CA GLU A 142 16.15 -1.30 11.88
C GLU A 142 14.64 -1.51 11.82
N VAL A 143 14.00 -1.09 10.71
CA VAL A 143 12.56 -1.36 10.46
C VAL A 143 12.35 -2.86 10.42
N PHE A 144 13.13 -3.60 9.62
CA PHE A 144 13.02 -5.05 9.49
C PHE A 144 13.18 -5.77 10.84
N ALA A 145 14.18 -5.39 11.63
CA ALA A 145 14.40 -5.99 12.96
C ALA A 145 13.22 -5.76 13.91
N LYS A 146 12.61 -4.57 13.89
CA LYS A 146 11.43 -4.27 14.72
C LYS A 146 10.21 -5.05 14.26
N LEU A 147 9.98 -5.16 12.95
CA LEU A 147 8.87 -5.94 12.40
C LEU A 147 9.00 -7.42 12.73
N THR A 148 10.18 -8.01 12.52
CA THR A 148 10.44 -9.41 12.87
C THR A 148 10.17 -9.67 14.33
N LYS A 149 10.68 -8.83 15.24
CA LYS A 149 10.43 -8.96 16.68
C LYS A 149 8.95 -8.90 17.05
N ALA A 150 8.18 -8.03 16.39
CA ALA A 150 6.74 -7.91 16.61
C ALA A 150 6.00 -9.17 16.15
N ILE A 151 6.34 -9.68 14.96
CA ILE A 151 5.74 -10.89 14.39
C ILE A 151 6.08 -12.13 15.26
N ASP A 152 7.34 -12.30 15.66
CA ASP A 152 7.76 -13.42 16.53
C ASP A 152 6.99 -13.43 17.87
N SER A 153 6.59 -12.26 18.35
CA SER A 153 5.80 -12.16 19.60
C SER A 153 4.37 -12.65 19.47
N ILE A 154 3.81 -12.70 18.26
CA ILE A 154 2.45 -13.18 18.00
C ILE A 154 2.43 -14.70 17.86
N GLU A 155 3.46 -15.27 17.21
CA GLU A 155 3.55 -16.72 17.00
C GLU A 155 3.80 -17.51 18.31
N THR A 156 4.11 -16.81 19.40
CA THR A 156 4.46 -17.43 20.69
C THR A 156 3.24 -17.51 21.63
N VAL A 157 2.07 -17.03 21.25
CA VAL A 157 0.82 -17.07 22.03
C VAL A 157 -0.11 -18.13 21.47
#